data_3bc29f6d5ac7d7e13459e756035737d1
#
_entry.id   3bc29f6d5ac7d7e13459e756035737d1
#
_cell.length_a   1.000
_cell.length_b   1.000
_cell.length_c   1.000
_cell.angle_alpha   90.00
_cell.angle_beta   90.00
_cell.angle_gamma   90.00
#
_symmetry.space_group_name_H-M   'P 1'
#
loop_
_entity.id
_entity.type
_entity.pdbx_description
1 polymer ?
#
loop_
_entity_poly.entity_id
_entity_poly.type
_entity_poly.pdbx_seq_one_letter_code
_entity_poly.pdbx_strand_id
1 'polypeptide(L)'
;MTTKARATIKDLYNVREGTKAEIINGELVLMSPTGGDPGFAGDEIFFSLRQFARQTKMGRAIGDNKAFHVKLPNRDSFSPDAAFYIGPKPGMKFYEGAPIFAVEVRSENDYGPKAERRIAEKRADYFAAGTIVIWDVDLLSPDVIKFYSANDPDNPKIFRRGEVADAEPAVPGWRFPVEALFEEE
;
A
#
# COMPACT_ATOMS: atom_id res chain seq x y z
N MET A 1 -13.07 -34.51 -6.75
CA MET A 1 -12.87 -33.05 -6.71
C MET A 1 -11.38 -32.80 -6.62
N THR A 2 -10.76 -32.27 -7.67
CA THR A 2 -9.34 -31.91 -7.68
C THR A 2 -9.17 -30.64 -6.86
N THR A 3 -8.58 -30.74 -5.69
CA THR A 3 -8.23 -29.57 -4.87
C THR A 3 -7.17 -28.78 -5.64
N LYS A 4 -7.50 -27.56 -6.09
CA LYS A 4 -6.53 -26.67 -6.75
C LYS A 4 -5.38 -26.41 -5.76
N ALA A 5 -4.15 -26.62 -6.21
CA ALA A 5 -2.98 -26.38 -5.36
C ALA A 5 -2.94 -24.90 -4.94
N ARG A 6 -2.64 -24.65 -3.67
CA ARG A 6 -2.50 -23.29 -3.12
C ARG A 6 -1.26 -22.63 -3.71
N ALA A 7 -1.40 -21.38 -4.20
CA ALA A 7 -0.28 -20.58 -4.67
C ALA A 7 0.71 -20.29 -3.52
N THR A 8 1.97 -20.25 -3.85
CA THR A 8 3.10 -20.03 -2.94
C THR A 8 3.89 -18.80 -3.31
N ILE A 9 4.78 -18.33 -2.44
CA ILE A 9 5.72 -17.25 -2.74
C ILE A 9 6.61 -17.58 -3.96
N LYS A 10 6.89 -18.85 -4.20
CA LYS A 10 7.62 -19.27 -5.41
C LYS A 10 6.81 -18.98 -6.67
N ASP A 11 5.51 -19.17 -6.63
CA ASP A 11 4.64 -18.88 -7.76
C ASP A 11 4.56 -17.36 -8.01
N LEU A 12 4.58 -16.55 -6.95
CA LEU A 12 4.65 -15.09 -7.07
C LEU A 12 5.96 -14.63 -7.74
N TYR A 13 7.10 -15.28 -7.48
CA TYR A 13 8.35 -15.00 -8.21
C TYR A 13 8.29 -15.38 -9.70
N ASN A 14 7.41 -16.30 -10.07
CA ASN A 14 7.29 -16.81 -11.43
C ASN A 14 6.16 -16.17 -12.23
N VAL A 15 5.48 -15.11 -11.69
CA VAL A 15 4.52 -14.37 -12.50
C VAL A 15 5.21 -13.74 -13.72
N ARG A 16 4.44 -13.53 -14.78
CA ARG A 16 4.96 -12.90 -15.99
C ARG A 16 5.66 -11.58 -15.64
N GLU A 17 6.83 -11.37 -16.23
CA GLU A 17 7.64 -10.16 -16.02
C GLU A 17 6.78 -8.88 -16.21
N GLY A 18 6.95 -7.92 -15.30
CA GLY A 18 6.22 -6.67 -15.30
C GLY A 18 4.79 -6.75 -14.72
N THR A 19 4.31 -7.93 -14.29
CA THR A 19 2.98 -8.09 -13.73
C THR A 19 2.99 -7.87 -12.21
N LYS A 20 2.17 -6.95 -11.73
CA LYS A 20 1.87 -6.79 -10.29
C LYS A 20 0.91 -7.90 -9.85
N ALA A 21 1.19 -8.57 -8.75
CA ALA A 21 0.36 -9.65 -8.21
C ALA A 21 0.43 -9.74 -6.68
N GLU A 22 -0.62 -10.30 -6.09
CA GLU A 22 -0.68 -10.66 -4.68
C GLU A 22 -1.18 -12.10 -4.52
N ILE A 23 -0.87 -12.76 -3.40
CA ILE A 23 -1.45 -14.06 -3.05
C ILE A 23 -2.55 -13.85 -2.01
N ILE A 24 -3.79 -14.11 -2.42
CA ILE A 24 -5.00 -13.92 -1.60
C ILE A 24 -5.79 -15.24 -1.61
N ASN A 25 -6.16 -15.75 -0.46
CA ASN A 25 -6.87 -17.04 -0.30
C ASN A 25 -6.19 -18.21 -1.02
N GLY A 26 -4.86 -18.17 -1.13
CA GLY A 26 -4.07 -19.18 -1.83
C GLY A 26 -4.16 -19.11 -3.36
N GLU A 27 -4.57 -17.99 -3.92
CA GLU A 27 -4.60 -17.74 -5.36
C GLU A 27 -3.74 -16.53 -5.74
N LEU A 28 -3.09 -16.59 -6.90
CA LEU A 28 -2.43 -15.43 -7.50
C LEU A 28 -3.51 -14.50 -8.08
N VAL A 29 -3.58 -13.30 -7.53
CA VAL A 29 -4.44 -12.22 -8.02
C VAL A 29 -3.59 -11.23 -8.80
N LEU A 30 -3.76 -11.21 -10.11
CA LEU A 30 -3.06 -10.31 -11.00
C LEU A 30 -3.74 -8.94 -11.00
N MET A 31 -2.96 -7.87 -11.07
CA MET A 31 -3.45 -6.50 -11.08
C MET A 31 -3.21 -5.86 -12.45
N SER A 32 -4.15 -5.06 -12.90
CA SER A 32 -4.00 -4.24 -14.09
C SER A 32 -2.93 -3.16 -13.88
N PRO A 33 -2.31 -2.66 -14.96
CA PRO A 33 -1.51 -1.44 -14.87
C PRO A 33 -2.32 -0.29 -14.25
N THR A 34 -1.65 0.55 -13.48
CA THR A 34 -2.24 1.73 -12.84
C THR A 34 -2.48 2.83 -13.88
N GLY A 35 -3.56 3.59 -13.73
CA GLY A 35 -3.85 4.78 -14.56
C GLY A 35 -2.86 5.92 -14.28
N GLY A 36 -2.90 6.97 -15.11
CA GLY A 36 -2.00 8.13 -15.02
C GLY A 36 -2.02 8.78 -13.63
N ASP A 37 -3.15 9.36 -13.24
CA ASP A 37 -3.28 10.11 -11.98
C ASP A 37 -2.99 9.27 -10.73
N PRO A 38 -3.55 8.04 -10.57
CA PRO A 38 -3.18 7.22 -9.41
C PRO A 38 -1.71 6.81 -9.41
N GLY A 39 -1.11 6.58 -10.57
CA GLY A 39 0.31 6.29 -10.69
C GLY A 39 1.18 7.47 -10.26
N PHE A 40 0.87 8.67 -10.78
CA PHE A 40 1.53 9.92 -10.38
C PHE A 40 1.44 10.14 -8.87
N ALA A 41 0.25 10.04 -8.29
CA ALA A 41 0.05 10.22 -6.85
C ALA A 41 0.87 9.22 -6.01
N GLY A 42 0.92 7.95 -6.41
CA GLY A 42 1.75 6.93 -5.76
C GLY A 42 3.25 7.24 -5.83
N ASP A 43 3.71 7.71 -6.98
CA ASP A 43 5.11 8.09 -7.21
C ASP A 43 5.50 9.33 -6.40
N GLU A 44 4.64 10.35 -6.29
CA GLU A 44 4.89 11.55 -5.46
C GLU A 44 4.99 11.21 -3.97
N ILE A 45 4.10 10.35 -3.45
CA ILE A 45 4.19 9.86 -2.08
C ILE A 45 5.51 9.10 -1.87
N PHE A 46 5.83 8.16 -2.78
CA PHE A 46 7.09 7.40 -2.71
C PHE A 46 8.32 8.31 -2.75
N PHE A 47 8.34 9.29 -3.65
CA PHE A 47 9.46 10.23 -3.78
C PHE A 47 9.68 11.05 -2.49
N SER A 48 8.60 11.58 -1.92
CA SER A 48 8.63 12.32 -0.65
C SER A 48 9.13 11.44 0.50
N LEU A 49 8.57 10.23 0.65
CA LEU A 49 9.03 9.25 1.63
C LEU A 49 10.50 8.88 1.45
N ARG A 50 10.96 8.76 0.19
CA ARG A 50 12.35 8.42 -0.12
C ARG A 50 13.32 9.53 0.26
N GLN A 51 12.94 10.78 0.04
CA GLN A 51 13.74 11.93 0.49
C GLN A 51 13.84 11.93 2.01
N PHE A 52 12.73 11.78 2.72
CA PHE A 52 12.68 11.69 4.17
C PHE A 52 13.54 10.53 4.71
N ALA A 53 13.41 9.34 4.14
CA ALA A 53 14.18 8.16 4.53
C ALA A 53 15.70 8.39 4.37
N ARG A 54 16.14 9.08 3.31
CA ARG A 54 17.54 9.40 3.08
C ARG A 54 18.10 10.38 4.12
N GLN A 55 17.29 11.34 4.54
CA GLN A 55 17.70 12.36 5.52
C GLN A 55 17.75 11.78 6.94
N THR A 56 16.72 11.01 7.32
CA THR A 56 16.55 10.54 8.71
C THR A 56 17.19 9.18 8.99
N LYS A 57 17.40 8.35 7.97
CA LYS A 57 17.86 6.96 8.09
C LYS A 57 16.91 6.04 8.89
N MET A 58 15.67 6.46 9.14
CA MET A 58 14.69 5.74 9.97
C MET A 58 14.12 4.48 9.32
N GLY A 59 14.28 4.31 8.01
CA GLY A 59 13.72 3.18 7.26
C GLY A 59 13.94 3.33 5.77
N ARG A 60 13.05 2.70 4.99
CA ARG A 60 13.10 2.73 3.52
C ARG A 60 11.72 3.03 2.96
N ALA A 61 11.67 3.94 2.01
CA ALA A 61 10.53 4.09 1.13
C ALA A 61 10.55 3.00 0.06
N ILE A 62 9.41 2.42 -0.19
CA ILE A 62 9.18 1.35 -1.16
C ILE A 62 8.09 1.86 -2.11
N GLY A 63 8.36 1.88 -3.40
CA GLY A 63 7.38 2.27 -4.41
C GLY A 63 6.60 1.07 -4.94
N ASP A 64 5.76 1.32 -5.94
CA ASP A 64 4.88 0.33 -6.54
C ASP A 64 5.59 -0.94 -7.07
N ASN A 65 4.82 -2.00 -7.21
CA ASN A 65 5.24 -3.32 -7.74
C ASN A 65 6.42 -3.96 -6.99
N LYS A 66 6.46 -3.86 -5.67
CA LYS A 66 7.34 -4.60 -4.76
C LYS A 66 6.49 -5.41 -3.80
N ALA A 67 6.87 -6.67 -3.59
CA ALA A 67 6.10 -7.58 -2.76
C ALA A 67 6.63 -7.65 -1.32
N PHE A 68 5.69 -7.71 -0.39
CA PHE A 68 5.89 -7.99 1.03
C PHE A 68 5.31 -9.37 1.32
N HIS A 69 6.14 -10.30 1.74
CA HIS A 69 5.72 -11.64 2.15
C HIS A 69 5.19 -11.61 3.59
N VAL A 70 3.95 -12.02 3.77
CA VAL A 70 3.28 -12.12 5.08
C VAL A 70 2.70 -13.52 5.27
N LYS A 71 2.25 -13.84 6.47
CA LYS A 71 1.70 -15.15 6.81
C LYS A 71 0.37 -14.98 7.55
N LEU A 72 -0.66 -14.59 6.81
CA LEU A 72 -2.03 -14.55 7.31
C LEU A 72 -2.79 -15.79 6.82
N PRO A 73 -3.88 -16.18 7.49
CA PRO A 73 -4.71 -17.32 7.04
C PRO A 73 -5.25 -17.17 5.62
N ASN A 74 -5.53 -15.93 5.21
CA ASN A 74 -6.16 -15.56 3.94
C ASN A 74 -5.23 -14.78 2.99
N ARG A 75 -4.00 -14.44 3.39
CA ARG A 75 -3.10 -13.63 2.56
C ARG A 75 -1.63 -13.96 2.81
N ASP A 76 -0.89 -14.15 1.75
CA ASP A 76 0.55 -14.44 1.81
C ASP A 76 1.42 -13.28 1.28
N SER A 77 0.83 -12.27 0.64
CA SER A 77 1.60 -11.10 0.17
C SER A 77 0.76 -9.82 0.04
N PHE A 78 1.49 -8.68 0.08
CA PHE A 78 1.00 -7.36 -0.31
C PHE A 78 1.91 -6.74 -1.37
N SER A 79 1.35 -5.86 -2.19
CA SER A 79 2.09 -4.97 -3.09
C SER A 79 1.43 -3.59 -3.10
N PRO A 80 1.68 -2.75 -2.08
CA PRO A 80 1.12 -1.40 -2.00
C PRO A 80 1.70 -0.48 -3.07
N ASP A 81 1.00 0.63 -3.37
CA ASP A 81 1.46 1.64 -4.31
C ASP A 81 2.64 2.44 -3.76
N ALA A 82 2.62 2.74 -2.46
CA ALA A 82 3.79 3.24 -1.74
C ALA A 82 3.82 2.67 -0.31
N ALA A 83 5.01 2.58 0.29
CA ALA A 83 5.14 2.08 1.65
C ALA A 83 6.40 2.60 2.35
N PHE A 84 6.41 2.52 3.69
CA PHE A 84 7.61 2.72 4.49
C PHE A 84 7.92 1.46 5.29
N TYR A 85 9.15 0.98 5.18
CA TYR A 85 9.58 -0.29 5.76
C TYR A 85 10.79 -0.12 6.66
N ILE A 86 10.73 -0.68 7.86
CA ILE A 86 11.77 -0.60 8.88
C ILE A 86 12.48 -1.93 9.15
N GLY A 87 12.08 -3.00 8.48
CA GLY A 87 12.69 -4.32 8.63
C GLY A 87 14.05 -4.47 7.93
N PRO A 88 14.62 -5.69 7.93
CA PRO A 88 15.91 -5.97 7.33
C PRO A 88 15.94 -5.79 5.81
N LYS A 89 17.14 -5.60 5.23
CA LYS A 89 17.29 -5.53 3.77
C LYS A 89 17.05 -6.90 3.15
N PRO A 90 16.12 -7.03 2.18
CA PRO A 90 15.79 -8.32 1.58
C PRO A 90 16.81 -8.79 0.53
N GLY A 91 17.75 -7.92 0.09
CA GLY A 91 18.60 -8.19 -1.07
C GLY A 91 17.78 -8.28 -2.35
N MET A 92 17.89 -9.39 -3.08
CA MET A 92 17.14 -9.66 -4.31
C MET A 92 15.76 -10.32 -4.06
N LYS A 93 15.40 -10.55 -2.79
CA LYS A 93 14.15 -11.21 -2.42
C LYS A 93 13.05 -10.20 -2.13
N PHE A 94 11.82 -10.68 -1.96
CA PHE A 94 10.71 -9.91 -1.43
C PHE A 94 10.97 -9.46 0.01
N TYR A 95 10.31 -8.39 0.44
CA TYR A 95 10.37 -7.93 1.83
C TYR A 95 9.69 -8.94 2.74
N GLU A 96 10.24 -9.19 3.91
CA GLU A 96 9.66 -10.10 4.91
C GLU A 96 8.85 -9.30 5.95
N GLY A 97 7.61 -9.71 6.16
CA GLY A 97 6.64 -9.00 7.01
C GLY A 97 5.99 -7.82 6.28
N ALA A 98 5.02 -7.20 6.93
CA ALA A 98 4.31 -6.04 6.39
C ALA A 98 5.15 -4.75 6.52
N PRO A 99 4.90 -3.73 5.66
CA PRO A 99 5.44 -2.39 5.89
C PRO A 99 4.80 -1.77 7.13
N ILE A 100 5.51 -0.87 7.82
CA ILE A 100 4.97 -0.16 8.98
C ILE A 100 3.89 0.87 8.57
N PHE A 101 4.03 1.43 7.36
CA PHE A 101 3.10 2.33 6.71
C PHE A 101 2.85 1.87 5.27
N ALA A 102 1.59 1.77 4.87
CA ALA A 102 1.16 1.41 3.52
C ALA A 102 0.23 2.46 2.91
N VAL A 103 0.34 2.64 1.62
CA VAL A 103 -0.51 3.53 0.82
C VAL A 103 -1.14 2.73 -0.31
N GLU A 104 -2.45 2.83 -0.42
CA GLU A 104 -3.22 2.32 -1.55
C GLU A 104 -3.90 3.52 -2.22
N VAL A 105 -3.62 3.74 -3.50
CA VAL A 105 -4.24 4.79 -4.30
C VAL A 105 -5.33 4.16 -5.15
N ARG A 106 -6.56 4.66 -5.02
CA ARG A 106 -7.70 4.14 -5.77
C ARG A 106 -7.54 4.38 -7.25
N SER A 107 -7.80 3.36 -8.05
CA SER A 107 -7.88 3.40 -9.50
C SER A 107 -9.34 3.29 -9.96
N GLU A 108 -9.60 3.41 -11.26
CA GLU A 108 -10.94 3.46 -11.85
C GLU A 108 -11.87 2.31 -11.42
N ASN A 109 -11.31 1.14 -11.12
CA ASN A 109 -12.08 -0.05 -10.71
C ASN A 109 -12.27 -0.20 -9.18
N ASP A 110 -11.87 0.80 -8.38
CA ASP A 110 -11.88 0.75 -6.92
C ASP A 110 -13.09 1.45 -6.30
N TYR A 111 -14.21 1.52 -7.04
CA TYR A 111 -15.45 2.16 -6.61
C TYR A 111 -16.62 1.19 -6.57
N GLY A 112 -17.62 1.53 -5.74
CA GLY A 112 -18.83 0.75 -5.54
C GLY A 112 -18.72 -0.28 -4.41
N PRO A 113 -19.86 -0.89 -3.99
CA PRO A 113 -19.95 -1.66 -2.74
C PRO A 113 -19.01 -2.88 -2.67
N LYS A 114 -18.71 -3.51 -3.81
CA LYS A 114 -17.79 -4.67 -3.87
C LYS A 114 -16.34 -4.22 -3.67
N ALA A 115 -15.96 -3.11 -4.29
CA ALA A 115 -14.62 -2.54 -4.15
C ALA A 115 -14.38 -2.05 -2.72
N GLU A 116 -15.35 -1.33 -2.12
CA GLU A 116 -15.25 -0.87 -0.73
C GLU A 116 -15.03 -2.02 0.26
N ARG A 117 -15.74 -3.15 0.09
CA ARG A 117 -15.51 -4.34 0.93
C ARG A 117 -14.10 -4.89 0.75
N ARG A 118 -13.63 -5.02 -0.49
CA ARG A 118 -12.27 -5.51 -0.79
C ARG A 118 -11.19 -4.60 -0.19
N ILE A 119 -11.36 -3.28 -0.27
CA ILE A 119 -10.46 -2.29 0.31
C ILE A 119 -10.46 -2.42 1.84
N ALA A 120 -11.61 -2.55 2.47
CA ALA A 120 -11.73 -2.73 3.91
C ALA A 120 -11.09 -4.06 4.38
N GLU A 121 -11.29 -5.16 3.65
CA GLU A 121 -10.65 -6.45 3.92
C GLU A 121 -9.13 -6.34 3.80
N LYS A 122 -8.62 -5.73 2.72
CA LYS A 122 -7.17 -5.52 2.54
C LYS A 122 -6.57 -4.69 3.66
N ARG A 123 -7.26 -3.63 4.11
CA ARG A 123 -6.84 -2.80 5.25
C ARG A 123 -6.79 -3.62 6.55
N ALA A 124 -7.79 -4.44 6.83
CA ALA A 124 -7.78 -5.32 8.00
C ALA A 124 -6.62 -6.32 7.95
N ASP A 125 -6.31 -6.89 6.77
CA ASP A 125 -5.16 -7.76 6.57
C ASP A 125 -3.83 -7.05 6.85
N TYR A 126 -3.66 -5.81 6.41
CA TYR A 126 -2.47 -5.00 6.72
C TYR A 126 -2.27 -4.85 8.23
N PHE A 127 -3.32 -4.48 8.97
CA PHE A 127 -3.24 -4.36 10.43
C PHE A 127 -2.94 -5.69 11.11
N ALA A 128 -3.58 -6.77 10.66
CA ALA A 128 -3.31 -8.12 11.15
C ALA A 128 -1.86 -8.57 10.88
N ALA A 129 -1.22 -8.07 9.83
CA ALA A 129 0.17 -8.35 9.49
C ALA A 129 1.19 -7.45 10.20
N GLY A 130 0.73 -6.40 10.94
CA GLY A 130 1.60 -5.52 11.72
C GLY A 130 1.82 -4.12 11.16
N THR A 131 1.17 -3.75 10.06
CA THR A 131 1.12 -2.35 9.60
C THR A 131 0.38 -1.51 10.66
N ILE A 132 0.86 -0.33 10.98
CA ILE A 132 0.25 0.53 12.01
C ILE A 132 -0.49 1.75 11.45
N VAL A 133 -0.16 2.18 10.24
CA VAL A 133 -0.87 3.26 9.53
C VAL A 133 -1.08 2.87 8.07
N ILE A 134 -2.27 3.17 7.55
CA ILE A 134 -2.63 3.00 6.14
C ILE A 134 -3.27 4.29 5.64
N TRP A 135 -2.86 4.72 4.46
CA TRP A 135 -3.58 5.70 3.67
C TRP A 135 -4.39 5.00 2.57
N ASP A 136 -5.68 5.28 2.52
CA ASP A 136 -6.57 5.02 1.39
C ASP A 136 -6.76 6.37 0.66
N VAL A 137 -6.14 6.50 -0.51
CA VAL A 137 -6.10 7.75 -1.29
C VAL A 137 -7.12 7.70 -2.40
N ASP A 138 -8.04 8.65 -2.41
CA ASP A 138 -9.13 8.78 -3.37
C ASP A 138 -9.07 10.17 -4.03
N LEU A 139 -8.50 10.24 -5.23
CA LEU A 139 -8.32 11.50 -5.97
C LEU A 139 -9.63 12.12 -6.47
N LEU A 140 -10.72 11.34 -6.51
CA LEU A 140 -12.04 11.79 -6.93
C LEU A 140 -12.90 12.28 -5.77
N SER A 141 -12.47 12.05 -4.53
CA SER A 141 -13.20 12.44 -3.32
C SER A 141 -12.70 13.79 -2.78
N PRO A 142 -13.56 14.64 -2.19
CA PRO A 142 -13.11 15.77 -1.38
C PRO A 142 -12.31 15.32 -0.15
N ASP A 143 -12.58 14.12 0.37
CA ASP A 143 -11.84 13.46 1.44
C ASP A 143 -10.69 12.63 0.83
N VAL A 144 -9.64 13.33 0.36
CA VAL A 144 -8.60 12.79 -0.52
C VAL A 144 -7.81 11.67 0.15
N ILE A 145 -7.39 11.85 1.40
CA ILE A 145 -6.65 10.83 2.15
C ILE A 145 -7.48 10.42 3.37
N LYS A 146 -7.83 9.15 3.42
CA LYS A 146 -8.38 8.50 4.62
C LYS A 146 -7.23 7.80 5.34
N PHE A 147 -6.78 8.39 6.41
CA PHE A 147 -5.75 7.86 7.29
C PHE A 147 -6.38 6.91 8.32
N TYR A 148 -6.04 5.66 8.26
CA TYR A 148 -6.45 4.65 9.25
C TYR A 148 -5.26 4.24 10.12
N SER A 149 -5.50 4.05 11.42
CA SER A 149 -4.50 3.51 12.33
C SER A 149 -4.93 2.15 12.89
N ALA A 150 -3.95 1.32 13.26
CA ALA A 150 -4.24 0.02 13.90
C ALA A 150 -4.96 0.17 15.25
N ASN A 151 -4.80 1.31 15.91
CA ASN A 151 -5.48 1.60 17.20
C ASN A 151 -6.93 2.05 17.03
N ASP A 152 -7.30 2.55 15.84
CA ASP A 152 -8.66 2.96 15.49
C ASP A 152 -8.91 2.67 14.00
N PRO A 153 -9.14 1.39 13.66
CA PRO A 153 -9.20 0.95 12.26
C PRO A 153 -10.50 1.34 11.54
N ASP A 154 -11.52 1.78 12.27
CA ASP A 154 -12.84 2.06 11.71
C ASP A 154 -13.13 3.56 11.55
N ASN A 155 -12.38 4.42 12.25
CA ASN A 155 -12.60 5.88 12.24
C ASN A 155 -11.39 6.60 11.62
N PRO A 156 -11.39 6.85 10.30
CA PRO A 156 -10.25 7.48 9.65
C PRO A 156 -10.14 8.98 9.99
N LYS A 157 -8.92 9.45 10.19
CA LYS A 157 -8.60 10.86 10.06
C LYS A 157 -8.60 11.24 8.58
N ILE A 158 -9.20 12.36 8.23
CA ILE A 158 -9.33 12.81 6.86
C ILE A 158 -8.36 13.96 6.59
N PHE A 159 -7.72 13.91 5.40
CA PHE A 159 -6.97 15.05 4.88
C PHE A 159 -7.49 15.41 3.50
N ARG A 160 -7.63 16.72 3.25
CA ARG A 160 -8.19 17.33 2.05
C ARG A 160 -7.15 18.14 1.30
N ARG A 161 -7.46 18.55 0.08
CA ARG A 161 -6.61 19.50 -0.67
C ARG A 161 -6.34 20.75 0.14
N GLY A 162 -5.10 21.27 0.05
CA GLY A 162 -4.61 22.39 0.84
C GLY A 162 -4.15 22.04 2.27
N GLU A 163 -4.36 20.81 2.73
CA GLU A 163 -3.88 20.33 4.03
C GLU A 163 -2.52 19.63 3.90
N VAL A 164 -1.86 19.45 5.05
CA VAL A 164 -0.63 18.67 5.15
C VAL A 164 -0.92 17.40 5.93
N ALA A 165 -0.77 16.26 5.27
CA ALA A 165 -0.96 14.96 5.85
C ALA A 165 0.29 14.47 6.61
N ASP A 166 0.08 13.53 7.53
CA ASP A 166 1.11 12.83 8.28
C ASP A 166 0.88 11.31 8.27
N ALA A 167 1.87 10.54 8.71
CA ALA A 167 1.74 9.11 8.93
C ALA A 167 2.17 8.71 10.36
N GLU A 168 1.85 9.56 11.34
CA GLU A 168 2.16 9.27 12.75
C GLU A 168 1.34 8.09 13.29
N PRO A 169 1.91 7.20 14.10
CA PRO A 169 3.30 7.17 14.52
C PRO A 169 4.22 6.31 13.62
N ALA A 170 3.74 5.87 12.45
CA ALA A 170 4.47 4.95 11.57
C ALA A 170 5.73 5.58 10.96
N VAL A 171 5.65 6.87 10.57
CA VAL A 171 6.76 7.64 9.97
C VAL A 171 6.87 8.96 10.72
N PRO A 172 7.48 8.96 11.93
CA PRO A 172 7.50 10.13 12.79
C PRO A 172 8.21 11.33 12.15
N GLY A 173 7.52 12.47 12.13
CA GLY A 173 8.03 13.73 11.57
C GLY A 173 7.88 13.89 10.06
N TRP A 174 7.48 12.87 9.33
CA TRP A 174 7.18 13.03 7.90
C TRP A 174 5.88 13.80 7.69
N ARG A 175 5.91 14.72 6.72
CA ARG A 175 4.76 15.56 6.36
C ARG A 175 4.65 15.59 4.85
N PHE A 176 3.41 15.53 4.35
CA PHE A 176 3.11 15.46 2.92
C PHE A 176 1.97 16.44 2.56
N PRO A 177 2.23 17.44 1.71
CA PRO A 177 1.17 18.32 1.21
C PRO A 177 0.20 17.52 0.32
N VAL A 178 -1.10 17.51 0.66
CA VAL A 178 -2.11 16.76 -0.12
C VAL A 178 -2.18 17.25 -1.57
N GLU A 179 -1.90 18.52 -1.79
CA GLU A 179 -1.88 19.12 -3.13
C GLU A 179 -0.87 18.47 -4.08
N ALA A 180 0.24 17.93 -3.55
CA ALA A 180 1.25 17.25 -4.34
C ALA A 180 0.78 15.91 -4.98
N LEU A 181 -0.42 15.43 -4.64
CA LEU A 181 -1.04 14.27 -5.30
C LEU A 181 -1.60 14.59 -6.69
N PHE A 182 -1.69 15.86 -7.03
CA PHE A 182 -2.32 16.33 -8.28
C PHE A 182 -1.26 16.99 -9.15
N GLU A 183 -1.26 16.68 -10.46
CA GLU A 183 -0.42 17.39 -11.41
C GLU A 183 -0.82 18.88 -11.47
N GLU A 184 0.16 19.76 -11.59
CA GLU A 184 -0.09 21.17 -11.87
C GLU A 184 -0.61 21.30 -13.30
N GLU A 185 -1.70 22.06 -13.52
CA GLU A 185 -2.26 22.38 -14.85
C GLU A 185 -1.37 23.36 -15.62
#